data_1e556dbbf32b56cf2c8297d832621001
#
_entry.id   1e556dbbf32b56cf2c8297d832621001
#
_cell.length_a   1.000
_cell.length_b   1.000
_cell.length_c   1.000
_cell.angle_alpha   90.00
_cell.angle_beta   90.00
_cell.angle_gamma   90.00
#
_symmetry.space_group_name_H-M   'P 1'
#
loop_
_entity.id
_entity.type
_entity.pdbx_description
1 polymer ?
#
loop_
_entity_poly.entity_id
_entity_poly.type
_entity_poly.pdbx_seq_one_letter_code
_entity_poly.pdbx_strand_id
1 'polypeptide(L)'
;LDSGATGIIFKVPPENPEGFKSVEFSLTTDLDALFKGIYASNDNYKEAAMSFMTPPNPTDMKGLRNKGGKIIVYHGVSDSIFSIHDSEAWLRGVQKNTGKDFAKLYPIPGMGHCSGGPATDQMDILTPLVKWVEEGVAPEAIVASARGAGNAGGANPDLPTTWDAARTRPLCPFPQVARYKGSGDLEKAENFSCK
;
A
#
# COMPACT_ATOMS: atom_id res chain seq x y z
N LEU A 1 -3.99 0.63 -11.09
CA LEU A 1 -3.29 -0.24 -12.04
C LEU A 1 -2.88 0.60 -13.25
N ASP A 2 -1.63 0.46 -13.69
CA ASP A 2 -1.18 1.10 -14.93
C ASP A 2 -2.05 0.62 -16.11
N SER A 3 -2.67 1.58 -16.83
CA SER A 3 -3.56 1.26 -17.93
C SER A 3 -2.84 0.53 -19.07
N GLY A 4 -1.54 0.78 -19.27
CA GLY A 4 -0.72 0.04 -20.22
C GLY A 4 -0.60 -1.43 -19.88
N ALA A 5 -0.27 -1.76 -18.63
CA ALA A 5 -0.24 -3.14 -18.14
C ALA A 5 -1.63 -3.78 -18.21
N THR A 6 -2.68 -3.02 -17.90
CA THR A 6 -4.06 -3.50 -18.02
C THR A 6 -4.40 -3.87 -19.46
N GLY A 7 -3.96 -3.08 -20.44
CA GLY A 7 -4.18 -3.35 -21.87
C GLY A 7 -3.55 -4.64 -22.36
N ILE A 8 -2.33 -4.96 -21.91
CA ILE A 8 -1.60 -6.15 -22.37
C ILE A 8 -1.97 -7.41 -21.58
N ILE A 9 -2.22 -7.27 -20.25
CA ILE A 9 -2.26 -8.44 -19.37
C ILE A 9 -3.71 -8.78 -18.97
N PHE A 10 -4.54 -7.77 -18.68
CA PHE A 10 -5.79 -8.02 -17.98
C PHE A 10 -7.04 -7.91 -18.86
N LYS A 11 -7.05 -7.09 -19.91
CA LYS A 11 -8.23 -7.01 -20.76
C LYS A 11 -8.31 -8.16 -21.77
N VAL A 12 -9.53 -8.47 -22.21
CA VAL A 12 -9.80 -9.47 -23.25
C VAL A 12 -10.52 -8.80 -24.42
N PRO A 13 -9.99 -8.95 -25.68
CA PRO A 13 -8.68 -9.49 -26.01
C PRO A 13 -7.56 -8.54 -25.55
N PRO A 14 -6.36 -9.05 -25.21
CA PRO A 14 -5.22 -8.19 -24.90
C PRO A 14 -4.75 -7.41 -26.12
N GLU A 15 -4.11 -6.28 -25.90
CA GLU A 15 -3.37 -5.58 -26.94
C GLU A 15 -2.21 -6.44 -27.45
N ASN A 16 -1.84 -6.26 -28.72
CA ASN A 16 -0.65 -6.92 -29.26
C ASN A 16 0.60 -6.35 -28.60
N PRO A 17 1.43 -7.15 -27.90
CA PRO A 17 2.64 -6.64 -27.26
C PRO A 17 3.69 -6.16 -28.26
N GLU A 18 3.66 -6.64 -29.50
CA GLU A 18 4.59 -6.20 -30.54
C GLU A 18 4.28 -4.76 -30.97
N GLY A 19 5.22 -3.86 -30.72
CA GLY A 19 5.06 -2.43 -31.00
C GLY A 19 4.12 -1.68 -30.06
N PHE A 20 3.69 -2.27 -28.94
CA PHE A 20 2.79 -1.62 -27.99
C PHE A 20 3.43 -0.39 -27.32
N LYS A 21 2.75 0.73 -27.39
CA LYS A 21 3.17 2.00 -26.79
C LYS A 21 2.35 2.29 -25.56
N SER A 22 2.80 1.84 -24.39
CA SER A 22 2.02 1.89 -23.16
C SER A 22 1.61 3.31 -22.75
N VAL A 23 2.47 4.31 -22.92
CA VAL A 23 2.17 5.71 -22.60
C VAL A 23 1.08 6.26 -23.51
N GLU A 24 1.19 6.02 -24.84
CA GLU A 24 0.19 6.46 -25.80
C GLU A 24 -1.17 5.79 -25.52
N PHE A 25 -1.17 4.49 -25.27
CA PHE A 25 -2.35 3.74 -24.88
C PHE A 25 -2.98 4.30 -23.60
N SER A 26 -2.17 4.58 -22.57
CA SER A 26 -2.65 5.14 -21.29
C SER A 26 -3.30 6.51 -21.44
N LEU A 27 -2.85 7.31 -22.39
CA LEU A 27 -3.38 8.66 -22.63
C LEU A 27 -4.60 8.69 -23.55
N THR A 28 -4.82 7.64 -24.36
CA THR A 28 -5.83 7.64 -25.41
C THR A 28 -6.92 6.58 -25.25
N THR A 29 -6.72 5.59 -24.38
CA THR A 29 -7.68 4.50 -24.21
C THR A 29 -8.97 4.97 -23.55
N ASP A 30 -10.09 4.39 -24.01
CA ASP A 30 -11.37 4.52 -23.33
C ASP A 30 -11.34 3.67 -22.04
N LEU A 31 -11.38 4.33 -20.89
CA LEU A 31 -11.30 3.68 -19.58
C LEU A 31 -12.52 2.80 -19.29
N ASP A 32 -13.70 3.16 -19.77
CA ASP A 32 -14.91 2.34 -19.60
C ASP A 32 -14.83 1.05 -20.42
N ALA A 33 -14.29 1.13 -21.64
CA ALA A 33 -14.05 -0.05 -22.47
C ALA A 33 -12.95 -0.93 -21.86
N LEU A 34 -11.87 -0.33 -21.35
CA LEU A 34 -10.81 -1.04 -20.66
C LEU A 34 -11.31 -1.77 -19.41
N PHE A 35 -12.10 -1.07 -18.58
CA PHE A 35 -12.74 -1.64 -17.40
C PHE A 35 -13.66 -2.83 -17.75
N LYS A 36 -14.48 -2.71 -18.77
CA LYS A 36 -15.31 -3.83 -19.26
C LYS A 36 -14.44 -5.00 -19.76
N GLY A 37 -13.32 -4.68 -20.41
CA GLY A 37 -12.38 -5.66 -20.94
C GLY A 37 -11.75 -6.57 -19.90
N ILE A 38 -11.47 -6.09 -18.69
CA ILE A 38 -10.89 -6.92 -17.61
C ILE A 38 -11.86 -7.95 -17.03
N TYR A 39 -13.17 -7.78 -17.27
CA TYR A 39 -14.22 -8.74 -16.92
C TYR A 39 -14.72 -9.55 -18.14
N ALA A 40 -14.13 -9.34 -19.31
CA ALA A 40 -14.55 -10.02 -20.53
C ALA A 40 -13.88 -11.39 -20.68
N SER A 41 -14.52 -12.26 -21.45
CA SER A 41 -13.99 -13.54 -21.94
C SER A 41 -14.39 -13.74 -23.41
N ASN A 42 -13.68 -14.60 -24.11
CA ASN A 42 -14.01 -14.99 -25.49
C ASN A 42 -13.54 -16.43 -25.78
N ASP A 43 -13.61 -16.84 -27.05
CA ASP A 43 -13.26 -18.23 -27.41
C ASP A 43 -11.78 -18.59 -27.16
N ASN A 44 -10.87 -17.64 -27.23
CA ASN A 44 -9.45 -17.86 -26.94
C ASN A 44 -9.12 -17.70 -25.45
N TYR A 45 -9.82 -16.81 -24.75
CA TYR A 45 -9.63 -16.47 -23.34
C TYR A 45 -10.93 -16.79 -22.59
N LYS A 46 -11.03 -18.01 -22.06
CA LYS A 46 -12.28 -18.52 -21.46
C LYS A 46 -12.61 -17.90 -20.11
N GLU A 47 -11.59 -17.35 -19.43
CA GLU A 47 -11.74 -16.74 -18.11
C GLU A 47 -11.36 -15.25 -18.18
N ALA A 48 -12.17 -14.43 -17.55
CA ALA A 48 -11.82 -13.03 -17.36
C ALA A 48 -10.69 -12.87 -16.33
N ALA A 49 -9.80 -11.91 -16.52
CA ALA A 49 -8.70 -11.67 -15.58
C ALA A 49 -9.21 -11.49 -14.15
N MET A 50 -10.27 -10.71 -13.96
CA MET A 50 -10.81 -10.43 -12.63
C MET A 50 -11.53 -11.62 -11.98
N SER A 51 -11.82 -12.69 -12.71
CA SER A 51 -12.43 -13.90 -12.12
C SER A 51 -11.46 -14.66 -11.21
N PHE A 52 -10.13 -14.55 -11.42
CA PHE A 52 -9.10 -15.20 -10.62
C PHE A 52 -8.17 -14.21 -9.89
N MET A 53 -8.09 -12.96 -10.34
CA MET A 53 -7.30 -11.92 -9.66
C MET A 53 -7.99 -11.37 -8.41
N THR A 54 -9.32 -11.48 -8.31
CA THR A 54 -10.06 -11.06 -7.13
C THR A 54 -10.41 -12.28 -6.28
N PRO A 55 -9.87 -12.40 -5.04
CA PRO A 55 -10.24 -13.49 -4.15
C PRO A 55 -11.75 -13.47 -3.84
N PRO A 56 -12.39 -14.65 -3.68
CA PRO A 56 -13.75 -14.68 -3.20
C PRO A 56 -13.85 -14.03 -1.82
N ASN A 57 -14.81 -13.12 -1.63
CA ASN A 57 -15.04 -12.44 -0.35
C ASN A 57 -13.76 -11.79 0.27
N PRO A 58 -13.06 -10.90 -0.43
CA PRO A 58 -11.75 -10.40 -0.03
C PRO A 58 -11.73 -9.65 1.30
N THR A 59 -12.88 -9.32 1.86
CA THR A 59 -13.05 -8.63 3.15
C THR A 59 -13.61 -9.52 4.26
N ASP A 60 -13.95 -10.78 3.98
CA ASP A 60 -14.35 -11.75 5.01
C ASP A 60 -13.13 -12.56 5.47
N MET A 61 -12.50 -12.07 6.52
CA MET A 61 -11.31 -12.66 7.14
C MET A 61 -11.62 -13.39 8.46
N LYS A 62 -12.91 -13.74 8.70
CA LYS A 62 -13.33 -14.38 9.96
C LYS A 62 -12.56 -15.67 10.26
N GLY A 63 -12.24 -16.46 9.24
CA GLY A 63 -11.46 -17.68 9.41
C GLY A 63 -10.07 -17.42 10.02
N LEU A 64 -9.37 -16.40 9.55
CA LEU A 64 -8.07 -16.00 10.09
C LEU A 64 -8.20 -15.38 11.49
N ARG A 65 -9.16 -14.45 11.66
CA ARG A 65 -9.44 -13.82 12.96
C ARG A 65 -9.75 -14.84 14.04
N ASN A 66 -10.59 -15.84 13.76
CA ASN A 66 -10.99 -16.86 14.71
C ASN A 66 -9.83 -17.78 15.15
N LYS A 67 -8.75 -17.81 14.39
CA LYS A 67 -7.49 -18.48 14.75
C LYS A 67 -6.52 -17.55 15.49
N GLY A 68 -6.94 -16.37 15.89
CA GLY A 68 -6.09 -15.37 16.58
C GLY A 68 -5.19 -14.55 15.66
N GLY A 69 -5.25 -14.77 14.35
CA GLY A 69 -4.41 -14.04 13.39
C GLY A 69 -4.69 -12.54 13.35
N LYS A 70 -3.71 -11.76 12.94
CA LYS A 70 -3.80 -10.29 12.77
C LYS A 70 -3.22 -9.91 11.41
N ILE A 71 -3.59 -8.73 10.93
CA ILE A 71 -3.07 -8.18 9.66
C ILE A 71 -2.55 -6.76 9.90
N ILE A 72 -1.32 -6.52 9.50
CA ILE A 72 -0.77 -5.17 9.30
C ILE A 72 -0.57 -4.97 7.80
N VAL A 73 -1.19 -3.95 7.26
CA VAL A 73 -0.97 -3.46 5.89
C VAL A 73 -0.17 -2.18 5.97
N TYR A 74 0.84 -2.03 5.14
CA TYR A 74 1.48 -0.74 4.89
C TYR A 74 1.39 -0.42 3.40
N HIS A 75 1.26 0.86 3.05
CA HIS A 75 1.08 1.28 1.66
C HIS A 75 1.65 2.68 1.44
N GLY A 76 2.40 2.85 0.36
CA GLY A 76 2.93 4.15 -0.03
C GLY A 76 1.82 5.07 -0.54
N VAL A 77 1.71 6.25 0.06
CA VAL A 77 0.66 7.20 -0.34
C VAL A 77 0.89 7.75 -1.75
N SER A 78 2.14 7.73 -2.22
CA SER A 78 2.53 8.16 -3.56
C SER A 78 2.74 6.97 -4.53
N ASP A 79 2.15 5.81 -4.23
CA ASP A 79 2.18 4.65 -5.11
C ASP A 79 1.45 4.99 -6.43
N SER A 80 2.20 4.98 -7.53
CA SER A 80 1.67 5.30 -8.87
C SER A 80 1.03 4.08 -9.56
N ILE A 81 1.17 2.88 -8.99
CA ILE A 81 0.69 1.63 -9.57
C ILE A 81 -0.61 1.20 -8.90
N PHE A 82 -0.64 1.20 -7.56
CA PHE A 82 -1.80 0.82 -6.78
C PHE A 82 -2.27 1.98 -5.90
N SER A 83 -3.56 2.27 -5.95
CA SER A 83 -4.12 3.35 -5.15
C SER A 83 -4.19 2.99 -3.67
N ILE A 84 -3.70 3.88 -2.80
CA ILE A 84 -3.91 3.76 -1.34
C ILE A 84 -5.41 3.68 -0.98
N HIS A 85 -6.29 4.31 -1.79
CA HIS A 85 -7.73 4.27 -1.55
C HIS A 85 -8.33 2.87 -1.67
N ASP A 86 -7.73 1.98 -2.47
CA ASP A 86 -8.16 0.57 -2.54
C ASP A 86 -7.84 -0.16 -1.24
N SER A 87 -6.66 0.09 -0.65
CA SER A 87 -6.31 -0.44 0.67
C SER A 87 -7.19 0.11 1.79
N GLU A 88 -7.55 1.39 1.74
CA GLU A 88 -8.50 2.00 2.68
C GLU A 88 -9.90 1.38 2.54
N ALA A 89 -10.39 1.22 1.31
CA ALA A 89 -11.69 0.60 1.03
C ALA A 89 -11.71 -0.86 1.51
N TRP A 90 -10.64 -1.62 1.25
CA TRP A 90 -10.48 -2.97 1.75
C TRP A 90 -10.50 -3.01 3.28
N LEU A 91 -9.74 -2.16 3.96
CA LEU A 91 -9.73 -2.10 5.43
C LEU A 91 -11.13 -1.82 6.00
N ARG A 92 -11.86 -0.84 5.43
CA ARG A 92 -13.24 -0.55 5.84
C ARG A 92 -14.16 -1.75 5.66
N GLY A 93 -14.01 -2.48 4.55
CA GLY A 93 -14.71 -3.74 4.29
C GLY A 93 -14.40 -4.82 5.33
N VAL A 94 -13.12 -5.02 5.65
CA VAL A 94 -12.68 -5.96 6.69
C VAL A 94 -13.22 -5.55 8.07
N GLN A 95 -13.15 -4.28 8.43
CA GLN A 95 -13.70 -3.79 9.70
C GLN A 95 -15.21 -4.03 9.83
N LYS A 96 -15.94 -3.87 8.72
CA LYS A 96 -17.39 -4.14 8.66
C LYS A 96 -17.70 -5.63 8.77
N ASN A 97 -16.98 -6.47 8.04
CA ASN A 97 -17.33 -7.89 7.84
C ASN A 97 -16.63 -8.82 8.85
N THR A 98 -15.47 -8.40 9.38
CA THR A 98 -14.65 -9.23 10.29
C THR A 98 -14.52 -8.61 11.69
N GLY A 99 -14.34 -7.30 11.80
CA GLY A 99 -14.17 -6.57 13.07
C GLY A 99 -13.03 -5.57 13.02
N LYS A 100 -13.06 -4.58 13.94
CA LYS A 100 -12.12 -3.45 13.95
C LYS A 100 -10.75 -3.76 14.58
N ASP A 101 -10.66 -4.80 15.38
CA ASP A 101 -9.51 -5.19 16.21
C ASP A 101 -8.59 -6.24 15.52
N PHE A 102 -8.77 -6.44 14.23
CA PHE A 102 -8.15 -7.53 13.49
C PHE A 102 -7.10 -7.06 12.48
N ALA A 103 -7.35 -5.93 11.80
CA ALA A 103 -6.48 -5.40 10.75
C ALA A 103 -6.20 -3.91 10.97
N LYS A 104 -4.97 -3.48 10.69
CA LYS A 104 -4.54 -2.08 10.69
C LYS A 104 -3.83 -1.75 9.37
N LEU A 105 -4.06 -0.55 8.85
CA LEU A 105 -3.37 0.02 7.69
C LEU A 105 -2.49 1.18 8.16
N TYR A 106 -1.24 1.19 7.74
CA TYR A 106 -0.27 2.25 7.99
C TYR A 106 0.12 2.92 6.66
N PRO A 107 -0.53 4.03 6.30
CA PRO A 107 -0.12 4.83 5.15
C PRO A 107 1.28 5.41 5.36
N ILE A 108 2.12 5.36 4.33
CA ILE A 108 3.49 5.91 4.38
C ILE A 108 3.55 7.13 3.46
N PRO A 109 3.52 8.34 4.01
CA PRO A 109 3.55 9.56 3.20
C PRO A 109 4.80 9.65 2.33
N GLY A 110 4.62 10.01 1.07
CA GLY A 110 5.69 10.20 0.10
C GLY A 110 6.28 8.91 -0.49
N MET A 111 6.03 7.75 0.10
CA MET A 111 6.55 6.49 -0.43
C MET A 111 5.86 6.11 -1.73
N GLY A 112 6.65 5.68 -2.72
CA GLY A 112 6.20 5.10 -3.97
C GLY A 112 5.79 3.64 -3.83
N HIS A 113 5.82 2.90 -4.95
CA HIS A 113 5.50 1.47 -4.94
C HIS A 113 6.56 0.68 -4.18
N CYS A 114 6.19 0.15 -3.01
CA CYS A 114 6.99 -0.67 -2.09
C CYS A 114 8.19 0.03 -1.42
N SER A 115 8.73 1.11 -1.96
CA SER A 115 9.87 1.87 -1.40
C SER A 115 10.10 3.17 -2.19
N GLY A 116 11.11 3.96 -1.77
CA GLY A 116 11.53 5.18 -2.48
C GLY A 116 10.56 6.34 -2.31
N GLY A 117 10.80 7.38 -3.10
CA GLY A 117 10.14 8.67 -2.91
C GLY A 117 10.65 9.44 -1.69
N PRO A 118 10.19 10.68 -1.45
CA PRO A 118 10.56 11.48 -0.29
C PRO A 118 9.87 10.96 0.99
N ALA A 119 10.33 9.80 1.49
CA ALA A 119 9.65 9.04 2.54
C ALA A 119 10.59 8.49 3.61
N THR A 120 10.04 8.18 4.77
CA THR A 120 10.65 7.27 5.75
C THR A 120 10.18 5.86 5.41
N ASP A 121 10.92 5.19 4.54
CA ASP A 121 10.51 3.94 3.88
C ASP A 121 11.18 2.68 4.46
N GLN A 122 11.83 2.82 5.62
CA GLN A 122 12.44 1.71 6.35
C GLN A 122 11.79 1.54 7.73
N MET A 123 11.17 0.39 7.96
CA MET A 123 10.47 0.09 9.20
C MET A 123 10.51 -1.40 9.54
N ASP A 124 10.43 -1.71 10.81
CA ASP A 124 10.15 -3.07 11.29
C ASP A 124 8.63 -3.23 11.49
N ILE A 125 8.02 -4.00 10.62
CA ILE A 125 6.58 -4.34 10.70
C ILE A 125 6.37 -5.67 11.41
N LEU A 126 7.37 -6.56 11.40
CA LEU A 126 7.21 -7.92 11.91
C LEU A 126 7.14 -7.94 13.44
N THR A 127 8.05 -7.28 14.13
CA THR A 127 8.07 -7.26 15.60
C THR A 127 6.75 -6.75 16.20
N PRO A 128 6.17 -5.61 15.75
CA PRO A 128 4.85 -5.18 16.23
C PRO A 128 3.73 -6.15 15.90
N LEU A 129 3.79 -6.84 14.75
CA LEU A 129 2.78 -7.84 14.38
C LEU A 129 2.85 -9.06 15.31
N VAL A 130 4.04 -9.59 15.58
CA VAL A 130 4.26 -10.71 16.51
C VAL A 130 3.74 -10.33 17.90
N LYS A 131 4.10 -9.16 18.41
CA LYS A 131 3.60 -8.66 19.69
C LYS A 131 2.07 -8.54 19.74
N TRP A 132 1.46 -8.12 18.64
CA TRP A 132 0.01 -8.03 18.57
C TRP A 132 -0.66 -9.41 18.58
N VAL A 133 -0.07 -10.42 17.91
CA VAL A 133 -0.60 -11.80 17.89
C VAL A 133 -0.39 -12.48 19.24
N GLU A 134 0.81 -12.40 19.81
CA GLU A 134 1.20 -13.18 21.00
C GLU A 134 0.78 -12.54 22.33
N GLU A 135 0.84 -11.20 22.40
CA GLU A 135 0.57 -10.46 23.63
C GLU A 135 -0.76 -9.67 23.59
N GLY A 136 -1.44 -9.62 22.43
CA GLY A 136 -2.66 -8.85 22.21
C GLY A 136 -2.43 -7.32 22.11
N VAL A 137 -1.18 -6.85 22.07
CA VAL A 137 -0.81 -5.43 22.06
C VAL A 137 -0.76 -4.91 20.63
N ALA A 138 -1.86 -4.30 20.19
CA ALA A 138 -1.92 -3.68 18.85
C ALA A 138 -0.99 -2.46 18.76
N PRO A 139 -0.18 -2.32 17.68
CA PRO A 139 0.69 -1.15 17.56
C PRO A 139 -0.11 0.14 17.37
N GLU A 140 0.14 1.14 18.22
CA GLU A 140 -0.46 2.49 18.10
C GLU A 140 0.29 3.35 17.09
N ALA A 141 1.57 3.09 16.90
CA ALA A 141 2.42 3.68 15.87
C ALA A 141 3.58 2.73 15.57
N ILE A 142 4.14 2.82 14.37
CA ILE A 142 5.35 2.11 13.97
C ILE A 142 6.38 3.16 13.57
N VAL A 143 7.56 3.16 14.19
CA VAL A 143 8.61 4.12 13.83
C VAL A 143 9.26 3.68 12.53
N ALA A 144 9.26 4.59 11.55
CA ALA A 144 9.96 4.43 10.28
C ALA A 144 11.11 5.45 10.15
N SER A 145 12.16 5.07 9.47
CA SER A 145 13.32 5.91 9.21
C SER A 145 13.55 6.16 7.72
N ALA A 146 14.16 7.28 7.41
CA ALA A 146 14.68 7.56 6.09
C ALA A 146 15.92 6.71 5.83
N ARG A 147 16.15 6.33 4.56
CA ARG A 147 17.37 5.64 4.13
C ARG A 147 18.38 6.65 3.58
N GLY A 148 19.02 7.39 4.48
CA GLY A 148 20.07 8.31 4.12
C GLY A 148 21.39 7.65 3.71
N ALA A 149 22.43 8.44 3.48
CA ALA A 149 23.76 7.95 3.15
C ALA A 149 24.28 7.00 4.24
N GLY A 150 24.84 5.85 3.83
CA GLY A 150 25.35 4.83 4.75
C GLY A 150 24.30 3.88 5.32
N ASN A 151 23.04 3.99 4.93
CA ASN A 151 22.01 3.05 5.34
C ASN A 151 22.30 1.63 4.80
N ALA A 152 22.20 0.61 5.65
CA ALA A 152 22.49 -0.78 5.29
C ALA A 152 21.53 -1.34 4.22
N GLY A 153 20.31 -0.82 4.13
CA GLY A 153 19.33 -1.14 3.09
C GLY A 153 19.54 -0.38 1.76
N GLY A 154 20.66 0.35 1.63
CA GLY A 154 20.94 1.24 0.50
C GLY A 154 20.32 2.62 0.69
N ALA A 155 21.02 3.65 0.23
CA ALA A 155 20.51 5.03 0.29
C ALA A 155 19.31 5.20 -0.65
N ASN A 156 18.31 5.95 -0.20
CA ASN A 156 17.20 6.39 -1.03
C ASN A 156 17.58 7.71 -1.72
N PRO A 157 17.73 7.74 -3.05
CA PRO A 157 18.15 8.94 -3.78
C PRO A 157 17.09 10.03 -3.83
N ASP A 158 15.84 9.71 -3.51
CA ASP A 158 14.71 10.66 -3.59
C ASP A 158 14.55 11.49 -2.32
N LEU A 159 15.41 11.28 -1.32
CA LEU A 159 15.31 12.06 -0.08
C LEU A 159 15.66 13.53 -0.33
N PRO A 160 14.85 14.47 0.16
CA PRO A 160 15.18 15.88 0.12
C PRO A 160 16.51 16.14 0.84
N THR A 161 17.39 16.95 0.25
CA THR A 161 18.68 17.33 0.81
C THR A 161 18.57 18.10 2.12
N THR A 162 17.39 18.62 2.44
CA THR A 162 17.07 19.31 3.68
C THR A 162 16.71 18.40 4.83
N TRP A 163 16.55 17.09 4.57
CA TRP A 163 16.24 16.12 5.62
C TRP A 163 17.52 15.60 6.30
N ASP A 164 17.40 15.33 7.60
CA ASP A 164 18.42 14.53 8.27
C ASP A 164 18.46 13.11 7.67
N ALA A 165 19.68 12.60 7.43
CA ALA A 165 19.88 11.26 6.87
C ALA A 165 19.28 10.14 7.74
N ALA A 166 19.11 10.40 9.03
CA ALA A 166 18.53 9.49 10.02
C ALA A 166 17.13 9.98 10.49
N ARG A 167 16.43 10.73 9.66
CA ARG A 167 15.06 11.17 9.94
C ARG A 167 14.15 10.02 10.31
N THR A 168 13.34 10.20 11.35
CA THR A 168 12.33 9.23 11.75
C THR A 168 10.94 9.86 11.81
N ARG A 169 9.90 9.05 11.56
CA ARG A 169 8.49 9.44 11.69
C ARG A 169 7.68 8.28 12.24
N PRO A 170 6.66 8.55 13.07
CA PRO A 170 5.68 7.53 13.38
C PRO A 170 4.78 7.32 12.17
N LEU A 171 4.63 6.08 11.73
CA LEU A 171 3.55 5.65 10.88
C LEU A 171 2.33 5.43 11.76
N CYS A 172 1.25 6.14 11.47
CA CYS A 172 0.03 6.09 12.26
C CYS A 172 -0.99 5.15 11.63
N PRO A 173 -1.75 4.39 12.43
CA PRO A 173 -2.81 3.57 11.87
C PRO A 173 -3.94 4.45 11.30
N PHE A 174 -4.33 4.18 10.06
CA PHE A 174 -5.43 4.88 9.40
C PHE A 174 -6.71 4.87 10.25
N PRO A 175 -7.45 5.99 10.40
CA PRO A 175 -7.32 7.26 9.67
C PRO A 175 -6.43 8.31 10.36
N GLN A 176 -5.70 7.96 11.39
CA GLN A 176 -4.81 8.88 12.10
C GLN A 176 -3.62 9.30 11.25
N VAL A 177 -3.11 10.51 11.51
CA VAL A 177 -1.90 11.04 10.88
C VAL A 177 -0.92 11.53 11.94
N ALA A 178 0.36 11.53 11.61
CA ALA A 178 1.41 12.06 12.49
C ALA A 178 1.29 13.58 12.61
N ARG A 179 1.09 14.08 13.82
CA ARG A 179 1.02 15.51 14.14
C ARG A 179 2.19 15.89 15.03
N TYR A 180 2.93 16.93 14.64
CA TYR A 180 3.99 17.50 15.47
C TYR A 180 3.44 18.05 16.78
N LYS A 181 4.14 17.77 17.88
CA LYS A 181 3.73 18.18 19.24
C LYS A 181 3.96 19.66 19.54
N GLY A 182 4.67 20.39 18.64
CA GLY A 182 4.97 21.82 18.78
C GLY A 182 6.31 22.10 19.47
N SER A 183 7.05 21.09 19.91
CA SER A 183 8.38 21.25 20.51
C SER A 183 9.27 20.04 20.21
N GLY A 184 10.58 20.24 20.28
CA GLY A 184 11.59 19.22 19.97
C GLY A 184 12.03 19.22 18.52
N ASP A 185 12.90 18.28 18.18
CA ASP A 185 13.48 18.14 16.84
C ASP A 185 12.46 17.60 15.85
N LEU A 186 12.24 18.32 14.75
CA LEU A 186 11.35 17.91 13.66
C LEU A 186 11.84 16.63 12.94
N GLU A 187 13.10 16.25 13.11
CA GLU A 187 13.64 15.04 12.47
C GLU A 187 13.38 13.75 13.27
N LYS A 188 12.80 13.85 14.48
CA LYS A 188 12.63 12.72 15.40
C LYS A 188 11.17 12.36 15.61
N ALA A 189 10.85 11.07 15.46
CA ALA A 189 9.49 10.51 15.59
C ALA A 189 8.84 10.78 16.96
N GLU A 190 9.63 10.82 18.02
CA GLU A 190 9.18 11.05 19.40
C GLU A 190 8.49 12.40 19.60
N ASN A 191 8.75 13.37 18.72
CA ASN A 191 8.13 14.70 18.75
C ASN A 191 6.82 14.80 17.98
N PHE A 192 6.27 13.66 17.57
CA PHE A 192 4.99 13.54 16.89
C PHE A 192 4.03 12.64 17.68
N SER A 193 2.74 12.79 17.43
CA SER A 193 1.68 11.92 17.94
C SER A 193 0.69 11.59 16.83
N CYS A 194 0.14 10.38 16.85
CA CYS A 194 -0.93 9.95 15.97
C CYS A 194 -2.27 10.55 16.44
N LYS A 195 -2.94 11.33 15.57
CA LYS A 195 -4.23 11.97 15.84
C LYS A 195 -5.12 11.94 14.59
#